data_c04979726f7d69d05691dc9814c258d1
#
_entry.id   c04979726f7d69d05691dc9814c258d1
#
_cell.length_a   1.000
_cell.length_b   1.000
_cell.length_c   1.000
_cell.angle_alpha   90.00
_cell.angle_beta   90.00
_cell.angle_gamma   90.00
#
_symmetry.space_group_name_H-M   'P 1'
#
loop_
_entity.id
_entity.type
_entity.pdbx_description
1 polymer ?
#
loop_
_entity_poly.entity_id
_entity_poly.type
_entity_poly.pdbx_seq_one_letter_code
_entity_poly.pdbx_strand_id
1 'polypeptide(L)'
;MALYKSTSRWLFKALARYLDCLTTGVLVRIELISTGDEVITGNIDDTNASYLSRELFESGLQVDRRHTAGDSLEELMAMFTEISERECIAIETGGMGPTTDDLTTEAIARVAGKSLVLNEEWHRSMSQWFINRNRVMSQTNIKQAMLPEGSIMIENPTGTACGFMVKVNKAVFIFLPGVPRELKAMWEASVKEIVLSLSEDTVPRTHLFKLFLMGIGESDLMEKIGSISLPQGVTIGDRAVYPLLELKIIGHNAADNDMLEVLEDVMKVVEPYYVSKDTFDLISNLRQQKISIGPVNAIDGVCRGYLLISLQTLFNDFVTCSVINTDLHDPEALKETSEVREHMPHNNLVSLMPLSEKRAKEIGPVACDLMQSTEFPYIFELNFDLEVEQNGKSRRVSATYLISSKDNIRHNGTYTRNRDFVSLLCCVLIYKTLMKEPHVDPFDMLVSRVNHYDA
;
A
#
# COMPACT_ATOMS: atom_id res chain seq x y z
N MET A 1 -22.44 -7.89 -20.37
CA MET A 1 -22.89 -8.56 -19.13
C MET A 1 -23.30 -10.03 -19.28
N ALA A 2 -23.79 -10.49 -20.41
CA ALA A 2 -24.17 -11.90 -20.63
C ALA A 2 -22.98 -12.83 -20.97
N LEU A 3 -21.91 -12.33 -21.56
CA LEU A 3 -20.67 -13.07 -21.86
C LEU A 3 -19.83 -13.35 -20.58
N TYR A 4 -19.86 -12.47 -19.59
CA TYR A 4 -19.14 -12.62 -18.32
C TYR A 4 -19.63 -13.80 -17.44
N LYS A 5 -20.91 -14.18 -17.55
CA LYS A 5 -21.48 -15.29 -16.78
C LYS A 5 -21.21 -16.69 -17.39
N SER A 6 -20.80 -16.77 -18.66
CA SER A 6 -20.52 -18.04 -19.31
C SER A 6 -19.06 -18.51 -19.09
N THR A 7 -18.12 -17.58 -19.06
CA THR A 7 -16.69 -17.82 -18.82
C THR A 7 -16.43 -18.36 -17.42
N SER A 8 -17.07 -17.79 -16.40
CA SER A 8 -16.90 -18.26 -15.02
C SER A 8 -17.34 -19.73 -14.81
N ARG A 9 -18.42 -20.14 -15.45
CA ARG A 9 -18.98 -21.48 -15.28
C ARG A 9 -18.14 -22.57 -15.98
N TRP A 10 -17.44 -22.24 -17.06
CA TRP A 10 -16.54 -23.15 -17.78
C TRP A 10 -15.19 -23.24 -17.06
N LEU A 11 -14.68 -22.11 -16.58
CA LEU A 11 -13.47 -22.05 -15.73
C LEU A 11 -13.61 -22.90 -14.48
N PHE A 12 -14.75 -22.81 -13.78
CA PHE A 12 -15.06 -23.64 -12.62
C PHE A 12 -15.12 -25.16 -12.95
N LYS A 13 -15.64 -25.53 -14.13
CA LYS A 13 -15.64 -26.95 -14.56
C LYS A 13 -14.24 -27.47 -14.93
N ALA A 14 -13.39 -26.58 -15.48
CA ALA A 14 -12.01 -26.92 -15.77
C ALA A 14 -11.17 -26.99 -14.48
N LEU A 15 -11.37 -26.07 -13.53
CA LEU A 15 -10.81 -26.11 -12.19
C LEU A 15 -11.17 -27.39 -11.42
N ALA A 16 -12.43 -27.83 -11.49
CA ALA A 16 -12.87 -29.07 -10.83
C ALA A 16 -12.03 -30.31 -11.24
N ARG A 17 -11.57 -30.34 -12.51
CA ARG A 17 -10.67 -31.44 -12.99
C ARG A 17 -9.25 -31.32 -12.41
N TYR A 18 -8.80 -30.13 -12.03
CA TYR A 18 -7.51 -29.94 -11.36
C TYR A 18 -7.61 -30.14 -9.86
N LEU A 19 -8.75 -29.79 -9.24
CA LEU A 19 -9.02 -30.00 -7.81
C LEU A 19 -9.05 -31.49 -7.42
N ASP A 20 -9.60 -32.36 -8.28
CA ASP A 20 -9.56 -33.82 -8.04
C ASP A 20 -8.15 -34.41 -7.94
N CYS A 21 -7.13 -33.64 -8.35
CA CYS A 21 -5.73 -34.05 -8.32
C CYS A 21 -4.94 -33.50 -7.12
N LEU A 22 -5.47 -32.53 -6.38
CA LEU A 22 -4.82 -31.92 -5.20
C LEU A 22 -5.30 -32.51 -3.87
N THR A 23 -6.19 -33.50 -3.90
CA THR A 23 -6.89 -34.10 -2.73
C THR A 23 -6.03 -35.06 -1.89
N THR A 24 -4.74 -34.82 -1.76
CA THR A 24 -3.88 -35.69 -0.93
C THR A 24 -3.70 -35.22 0.52
N GLY A 25 -4.35 -34.14 0.94
CA GLY A 25 -4.22 -33.62 2.32
C GLY A 25 -2.83 -33.01 2.63
N VAL A 26 -2.01 -32.80 1.62
CA VAL A 26 -0.68 -32.18 1.75
C VAL A 26 -0.81 -30.67 1.59
N LEU A 27 -0.14 -29.93 2.47
CA LEU A 27 -0.02 -28.48 2.42
C LEU A 27 0.61 -28.05 1.08
N VAL A 28 -0.18 -27.39 0.24
CA VAL A 28 0.28 -26.85 -1.04
C VAL A 28 0.99 -25.52 -0.77
N ARG A 29 2.20 -25.36 -1.33
CA ARG A 29 3.00 -24.13 -1.24
C ARG A 29 2.65 -23.19 -2.37
N ILE A 30 2.90 -21.90 -2.17
CA ILE A 30 2.79 -20.88 -3.22
C ILE A 30 4.19 -20.37 -3.55
N GLU A 31 4.57 -20.49 -4.81
CA GLU A 31 5.86 -20.00 -5.31
C GLU A 31 5.62 -18.96 -6.41
N LEU A 32 6.38 -17.86 -6.39
CA LEU A 32 6.35 -16.84 -7.45
C LEU A 32 7.61 -16.97 -8.31
N ILE A 33 7.44 -16.72 -9.60
CA ILE A 33 8.52 -16.76 -10.58
C ILE A 33 8.46 -15.46 -11.39
N SER A 34 9.61 -14.81 -11.53
CA SER A 34 9.75 -13.62 -12.37
C SER A 34 10.81 -13.89 -13.42
N THR A 35 10.46 -13.70 -14.70
CA THR A 35 11.38 -13.89 -15.83
C THR A 35 11.63 -12.57 -16.54
N GLY A 36 12.86 -12.38 -16.96
CA GLY A 36 13.35 -11.22 -17.69
C GLY A 36 14.78 -10.86 -17.31
N ASP A 37 15.62 -10.62 -18.29
CA ASP A 37 17.00 -10.20 -18.11
C ASP A 37 17.10 -8.88 -17.34
N GLU A 38 16.16 -7.95 -17.54
CA GLU A 38 16.09 -6.68 -16.85
C GLU A 38 15.77 -6.83 -15.35
N VAL A 39 15.04 -7.89 -14.96
CA VAL A 39 14.73 -8.19 -13.56
C VAL A 39 15.95 -8.79 -12.88
N ILE A 40 16.58 -9.79 -13.49
CA ILE A 40 17.74 -10.48 -12.88
C ILE A 40 18.97 -9.59 -12.80
N THR A 41 19.13 -8.67 -13.74
CA THR A 41 20.24 -7.68 -13.74
C THR A 41 19.98 -6.49 -12.82
N GLY A 42 18.77 -6.36 -12.27
CA GLY A 42 18.38 -5.24 -11.41
C GLY A 42 18.18 -3.91 -12.16
N ASN A 43 18.03 -3.94 -13.49
CA ASN A 43 17.70 -2.74 -14.27
C ASN A 43 16.31 -2.20 -13.96
N ILE A 44 15.40 -3.09 -13.54
CA ILE A 44 14.08 -2.73 -13.02
C ILE A 44 13.81 -3.48 -11.70
N ASP A 45 13.01 -2.85 -10.83
CA ASP A 45 12.51 -3.49 -9.64
C ASP A 45 11.40 -4.50 -9.99
N ASP A 46 11.44 -5.68 -9.38
CA ASP A 46 10.37 -6.68 -9.49
C ASP A 46 9.11 -6.23 -8.75
N THR A 47 8.36 -5.35 -9.40
CA THR A 47 7.09 -4.83 -8.88
C THR A 47 5.96 -5.85 -8.98
N ASN A 48 6.03 -6.81 -9.90
CA ASN A 48 5.04 -7.85 -10.11
C ASN A 48 5.01 -8.85 -8.95
N ALA A 49 6.16 -9.45 -8.62
CA ALA A 49 6.22 -10.37 -7.49
C ALA A 49 5.94 -9.65 -6.16
N SER A 50 6.33 -8.39 -6.03
CA SER A 50 5.99 -7.59 -4.84
C SER A 50 4.50 -7.32 -4.72
N TYR A 51 3.81 -7.04 -5.82
CA TYR A 51 2.37 -6.89 -5.88
C TYR A 51 1.66 -8.21 -5.53
N LEU A 52 1.99 -9.31 -6.22
CA LEU A 52 1.38 -10.61 -5.99
C LEU A 52 1.60 -11.10 -4.55
N SER A 53 2.81 -10.94 -3.99
CA SER A 53 3.08 -11.30 -2.59
C SER A 53 2.18 -10.57 -1.61
N ARG A 54 1.91 -9.30 -1.85
CA ARG A 54 1.02 -8.49 -1.02
C ARG A 54 -0.43 -8.93 -1.17
N GLU A 55 -0.92 -9.08 -2.40
CA GLU A 55 -2.31 -9.51 -2.67
C GLU A 55 -2.60 -10.90 -2.09
N LEU A 56 -1.67 -11.83 -2.22
CA LEU A 56 -1.78 -13.17 -1.64
C LEU A 56 -1.84 -13.08 -0.11
N PHE A 57 -0.93 -12.32 0.50
CA PHE A 57 -0.88 -12.16 1.95
C PHE A 57 -2.15 -11.48 2.50
N GLU A 58 -2.68 -10.46 1.81
CA GLU A 58 -3.95 -9.81 2.15
C GLU A 58 -5.16 -10.73 1.96
N SER A 59 -5.02 -11.75 1.12
CA SER A 59 -6.02 -12.81 0.92
C SER A 59 -5.88 -13.98 1.89
N GLY A 60 -4.97 -13.89 2.87
CA GLY A 60 -4.70 -14.94 3.86
C GLY A 60 -3.78 -16.05 3.37
N LEU A 61 -3.06 -15.85 2.27
CA LEU A 61 -2.13 -16.81 1.68
C LEU A 61 -0.69 -16.29 1.78
N GLN A 62 0.26 -17.19 2.07
CA GLN A 62 1.67 -16.82 2.16
C GLN A 62 2.45 -17.36 0.97
N VAL A 63 3.33 -16.53 0.41
CA VAL A 63 4.32 -16.96 -0.57
C VAL A 63 5.49 -17.64 0.14
N ASP A 64 5.79 -18.86 -0.25
CA ASP A 64 6.86 -19.67 0.34
C ASP A 64 8.23 -19.34 -0.28
N ARG A 65 8.26 -19.12 -1.60
CA ARG A 65 9.48 -18.83 -2.34
C ARG A 65 9.25 -17.87 -3.48
N ARG A 66 10.29 -17.12 -3.80
CA ARG A 66 10.36 -16.26 -5.00
C ARG A 66 11.60 -16.67 -5.80
N HIS A 67 11.42 -16.85 -7.09
CA HIS A 67 12.44 -17.21 -8.05
C HIS A 67 12.56 -16.13 -9.10
N THR A 68 13.80 -15.93 -9.60
CA THR A 68 14.04 -15.00 -10.71
C THR A 68 14.99 -15.68 -11.69
N ALA A 69 14.68 -15.62 -12.99
CA ALA A 69 15.52 -16.12 -14.05
C ALA A 69 15.60 -15.13 -15.20
N GLY A 70 16.70 -15.16 -15.97
CA GLY A 70 16.84 -14.45 -17.22
C GLY A 70 16.13 -15.16 -18.38
N ASP A 71 16.23 -14.57 -19.57
CA ASP A 71 15.59 -15.05 -20.80
C ASP A 71 16.41 -16.16 -21.48
N SER A 72 16.80 -17.19 -20.71
CA SER A 72 17.49 -18.38 -21.18
C SER A 72 16.57 -19.59 -21.18
N LEU A 73 16.38 -20.21 -22.35
CA LEU A 73 15.51 -21.39 -22.46
C LEU A 73 15.99 -22.54 -21.55
N GLU A 74 17.29 -22.75 -21.44
CA GLU A 74 17.86 -23.82 -20.64
C GLU A 74 17.65 -23.58 -19.15
N GLU A 75 17.87 -22.35 -18.68
CA GLU A 75 17.67 -21.97 -17.29
C GLU A 75 16.18 -22.01 -16.89
N LEU A 76 15.29 -21.50 -17.75
CA LEU A 76 13.85 -21.57 -17.55
C LEU A 76 13.36 -23.02 -17.45
N MET A 77 13.83 -23.89 -18.36
CA MET A 77 13.47 -25.33 -18.32
C MET A 77 14.00 -26.02 -17.05
N ALA A 78 15.22 -25.72 -16.63
CA ALA A 78 15.80 -26.28 -15.41
C ALA A 78 14.98 -25.85 -14.17
N MET A 79 14.66 -24.57 -14.06
CA MET A 79 13.85 -24.01 -12.95
C MET A 79 12.43 -24.59 -12.94
N PHE A 80 11.75 -24.64 -14.08
CA PHE A 80 10.39 -25.21 -14.14
C PHE A 80 10.40 -26.71 -13.84
N THR A 81 11.43 -27.45 -14.27
CA THR A 81 11.57 -28.88 -13.91
C THR A 81 11.71 -29.05 -12.41
N GLU A 82 12.59 -28.28 -11.77
CA GLU A 82 12.79 -28.31 -10.30
C GLU A 82 11.48 -27.99 -9.54
N ILE A 83 10.77 -26.93 -9.96
CA ILE A 83 9.52 -26.52 -9.33
C ILE A 83 8.43 -27.58 -9.53
N SER A 84 8.39 -28.22 -10.71
CA SER A 84 7.36 -29.22 -11.05
C SER A 84 7.35 -30.45 -10.11
N GLU A 85 8.49 -30.75 -9.48
CA GLU A 85 8.59 -31.86 -8.54
C GLU A 85 8.02 -31.55 -7.13
N ARG A 86 7.68 -30.30 -6.87
CA ARG A 86 7.09 -29.83 -5.62
C ARG A 86 5.57 -29.74 -5.73
N GLU A 87 4.89 -30.04 -4.64
CA GLU A 87 3.44 -29.77 -4.52
C GLU A 87 3.26 -28.28 -4.26
N CYS A 88 3.05 -27.51 -5.34
CA CYS A 88 2.93 -26.06 -5.25
C CYS A 88 2.01 -25.48 -6.33
N ILE A 89 1.51 -24.28 -6.05
CA ILE A 89 0.95 -23.36 -7.03
C ILE A 89 2.08 -22.39 -7.39
N ALA A 90 2.58 -22.45 -8.62
CA ALA A 90 3.63 -21.60 -9.11
C ALA A 90 3.04 -20.50 -10.01
N ILE A 91 3.15 -19.25 -9.63
CA ILE A 91 2.65 -18.10 -10.41
C ILE A 91 3.85 -17.44 -11.06
N GLU A 92 3.90 -17.50 -12.37
CA GLU A 92 4.98 -16.94 -13.18
C GLU A 92 4.54 -15.64 -13.86
N THR A 93 5.48 -14.70 -13.98
CA THR A 93 5.27 -13.42 -14.66
C THR A 93 6.44 -13.06 -15.56
N GLY A 94 6.18 -12.93 -16.85
CA GLY A 94 7.16 -12.48 -17.85
C GLY A 94 7.31 -13.42 -19.04
N GLY A 95 8.15 -13.04 -20.02
CA GLY A 95 8.53 -13.87 -21.16
C GLY A 95 7.39 -14.41 -22.05
N MET A 96 6.22 -13.73 -22.08
CA MET A 96 5.03 -14.13 -22.86
C MET A 96 4.72 -13.17 -24.01
N GLY A 97 5.62 -12.29 -24.34
CA GLY A 97 5.48 -11.34 -25.44
C GLY A 97 5.69 -11.97 -26.84
N PRO A 98 5.72 -11.14 -27.90
CA PRO A 98 5.85 -11.60 -29.26
C PRO A 98 7.31 -11.68 -29.75
N THR A 99 8.28 -11.35 -28.92
CA THR A 99 9.70 -11.24 -29.30
C THR A 99 10.44 -12.57 -29.20
N THR A 100 11.66 -12.64 -29.66
CA THR A 100 12.46 -13.90 -29.71
C THR A 100 12.96 -14.31 -28.33
N ASP A 101 13.11 -13.39 -27.43
CA ASP A 101 13.52 -13.54 -26.04
C ASP A 101 12.36 -13.91 -25.10
N ASP A 102 11.10 -13.82 -25.53
CA ASP A 102 9.94 -14.32 -24.81
C ASP A 102 9.85 -15.86 -24.83
N LEU A 103 10.59 -16.55 -23.97
CA LEU A 103 10.80 -17.99 -24.04
C LEU A 103 9.96 -18.80 -23.02
N THR A 104 9.25 -18.16 -22.12
CA THR A 104 8.52 -18.78 -21.01
C THR A 104 7.53 -19.85 -21.47
N THR A 105 6.68 -19.54 -22.47
CA THR A 105 5.68 -20.49 -22.98
C THR A 105 6.31 -21.70 -23.64
N GLU A 106 7.42 -21.50 -24.37
CA GLU A 106 8.16 -22.61 -24.98
C GLU A 106 8.84 -23.50 -23.95
N ALA A 107 9.46 -22.89 -22.94
CA ALA A 107 10.16 -23.61 -21.87
C ALA A 107 9.20 -24.54 -21.11
N ILE A 108 8.04 -24.04 -20.66
CA ILE A 108 7.09 -24.89 -19.94
C ILE A 108 6.43 -25.95 -20.82
N ALA A 109 6.18 -25.67 -22.11
CA ALA A 109 5.68 -26.67 -23.03
C ALA A 109 6.66 -27.86 -23.17
N ARG A 110 7.97 -27.56 -23.31
CA ARG A 110 9.02 -28.59 -23.38
C ARG A 110 9.12 -29.40 -22.08
N VAL A 111 9.09 -28.74 -20.92
CA VAL A 111 9.11 -29.43 -19.60
C VAL A 111 7.87 -30.30 -19.41
N ALA A 112 6.71 -29.85 -19.87
CA ALA A 112 5.47 -30.62 -19.82
C ALA A 112 5.41 -31.75 -20.87
N GLY A 113 6.36 -31.82 -21.80
CA GLY A 113 6.30 -32.77 -22.93
C GLY A 113 5.13 -32.50 -23.88
N LYS A 114 4.70 -31.26 -24.02
CA LYS A 114 3.54 -30.84 -24.81
C LYS A 114 3.92 -30.00 -26.01
N SER A 115 3.15 -30.11 -27.08
CA SER A 115 3.26 -29.26 -28.25
C SER A 115 2.65 -27.90 -27.98
N LEU A 116 3.18 -26.85 -28.62
CA LEU A 116 2.52 -25.54 -28.69
C LEU A 116 1.43 -25.61 -29.77
N VAL A 117 0.22 -25.26 -29.43
CA VAL A 117 -0.94 -25.22 -30.34
C VAL A 117 -1.58 -23.84 -30.33
N LEU A 118 -2.10 -23.43 -31.49
CA LEU A 118 -2.81 -22.16 -31.60
C LEU A 118 -4.12 -22.22 -30.79
N ASN A 119 -4.26 -21.31 -29.85
CA ASN A 119 -5.54 -21.07 -29.19
C ASN A 119 -6.41 -20.13 -30.08
N GLU A 120 -7.35 -20.75 -30.79
CA GLU A 120 -8.19 -20.05 -31.75
C GLU A 120 -9.12 -18.98 -31.12
N GLU A 121 -9.54 -19.20 -29.89
CA GLU A 121 -10.37 -18.25 -29.14
C GLU A 121 -9.55 -16.99 -28.81
N TRP A 122 -8.34 -17.16 -28.26
CA TRP A 122 -7.49 -16.02 -27.97
C TRP A 122 -6.98 -15.32 -29.24
N HIS A 123 -6.63 -16.06 -30.26
CA HIS A 123 -6.23 -15.48 -31.55
C HIS A 123 -7.32 -14.57 -32.13
N ARG A 124 -8.60 -14.98 -32.06
CA ARG A 124 -9.75 -14.13 -32.50
C ARG A 124 -9.88 -12.89 -31.58
N SER A 125 -9.81 -13.06 -30.29
CA SER A 125 -9.90 -11.95 -29.31
C SER A 125 -8.78 -10.93 -29.53
N MET A 126 -7.56 -11.40 -29.70
CA MET A 126 -6.38 -10.56 -29.98
C MET A 126 -6.53 -9.83 -31.33
N SER A 127 -6.97 -10.52 -32.37
CA SER A 127 -7.24 -9.90 -33.69
C SER A 127 -8.27 -8.76 -33.59
N GLN A 128 -9.36 -9.00 -32.86
CA GLN A 128 -10.37 -7.98 -32.60
C GLN A 128 -9.82 -6.80 -31.76
N TRP A 129 -8.92 -7.07 -30.84
CA TRP A 129 -8.25 -6.03 -30.05
C TRP A 129 -7.45 -5.06 -30.93
N PHE A 130 -6.70 -5.58 -31.94
CA PHE A 130 -5.96 -4.76 -32.91
C PHE A 130 -6.92 -3.97 -33.84
N ILE A 131 -7.97 -4.61 -34.34
CA ILE A 131 -8.98 -3.97 -35.19
C ILE A 131 -9.63 -2.79 -34.48
N ASN A 132 -10.04 -2.97 -33.22
CA ASN A 132 -10.69 -1.93 -32.41
C ASN A 132 -9.81 -0.70 -32.19
N ARG A 133 -8.48 -0.83 -32.36
CA ARG A 133 -7.48 0.24 -32.21
C ARG A 133 -6.95 0.75 -33.55
N ASN A 134 -7.57 0.35 -34.67
CA ASN A 134 -7.12 0.68 -36.03
C ASN A 134 -5.64 0.30 -36.25
N ARG A 135 -5.19 -0.83 -35.71
CA ARG A 135 -3.82 -1.37 -35.85
C ARG A 135 -3.85 -2.70 -36.59
N VAL A 136 -2.77 -2.98 -37.34
CA VAL A 136 -2.58 -4.26 -37.99
C VAL A 136 -1.82 -5.18 -37.04
N MET A 137 -2.34 -6.38 -36.83
CA MET A 137 -1.64 -7.42 -36.04
C MET A 137 -0.45 -7.96 -36.82
N SER A 138 0.74 -7.95 -36.24
CA SER A 138 1.93 -8.56 -36.83
C SER A 138 1.87 -10.07 -36.76
N GLN A 139 2.54 -10.75 -37.68
CA GLN A 139 2.72 -12.21 -37.65
C GLN A 139 3.40 -12.68 -36.36
N THR A 140 4.30 -11.90 -35.81
CA THR A 140 4.97 -12.20 -34.53
C THR A 140 3.99 -12.27 -33.35
N ASN A 141 2.87 -11.54 -33.39
CA ASN A 141 1.86 -11.58 -32.33
C ASN A 141 1.17 -12.96 -32.24
N ILE A 142 1.16 -13.78 -33.31
CA ILE A 142 0.58 -15.12 -33.27
C ILE A 142 1.24 -15.97 -32.16
N LYS A 143 2.53 -15.76 -31.87
CA LYS A 143 3.24 -16.41 -30.78
C LYS A 143 2.51 -16.27 -29.44
N GLN A 144 1.88 -15.13 -29.18
CA GLN A 144 1.12 -14.86 -27.93
C GLN A 144 -0.19 -15.67 -27.80
N ALA A 145 -0.63 -16.31 -28.89
CA ALA A 145 -1.76 -17.23 -28.89
C ALA A 145 -1.35 -18.71 -29.00
N MET A 146 -0.05 -19.00 -29.06
CA MET A 146 0.50 -20.37 -29.04
C MET A 146 0.63 -20.83 -27.60
N LEU A 147 -0.18 -21.79 -27.18
CA LEU A 147 -0.23 -22.29 -25.79
C LEU A 147 0.12 -23.78 -25.73
N PRO A 148 0.64 -24.29 -24.59
CA PRO A 148 0.84 -25.72 -24.40
C PRO A 148 -0.47 -26.50 -24.56
N GLU A 149 -0.45 -27.59 -25.30
CA GLU A 149 -1.63 -28.42 -25.54
C GLU A 149 -2.29 -28.85 -24.24
N GLY A 150 -3.61 -28.64 -24.11
CA GLY A 150 -4.40 -28.97 -22.94
C GLY A 150 -4.21 -28.00 -21.76
N SER A 151 -3.50 -26.89 -21.94
CA SER A 151 -3.52 -25.79 -20.96
C SER A 151 -4.87 -25.08 -20.95
N ILE A 152 -5.18 -24.42 -19.84
CA ILE A 152 -6.38 -23.59 -19.67
C ILE A 152 -5.99 -22.14 -19.88
N MET A 153 -6.55 -21.51 -20.91
CA MET A 153 -6.33 -20.10 -21.20
C MET A 153 -6.99 -19.20 -20.13
N ILE A 154 -6.29 -18.15 -19.74
CA ILE A 154 -6.76 -17.08 -18.84
C ILE A 154 -6.81 -15.78 -19.64
N GLU A 155 -7.99 -15.17 -19.71
CA GLU A 155 -8.21 -13.96 -20.48
C GLU A 155 -7.42 -12.76 -19.93
N ASN A 156 -6.80 -11.99 -20.84
CA ASN A 156 -6.20 -10.70 -20.53
C ASN A 156 -7.14 -9.56 -20.98
N PRO A 157 -7.78 -8.84 -20.07
CA PRO A 157 -8.76 -7.79 -20.44
C PRO A 157 -8.11 -6.53 -21.02
N THR A 158 -6.80 -6.36 -20.92
CA THR A 158 -6.13 -5.10 -21.24
C THR A 158 -4.99 -5.21 -22.25
N GLY A 159 -4.47 -6.41 -22.50
CA GLY A 159 -3.31 -6.65 -23.36
C GLY A 159 -3.51 -7.70 -24.43
N THR A 160 -2.40 -8.08 -25.10
CA THR A 160 -2.39 -9.04 -26.22
C THR A 160 -1.82 -10.42 -25.84
N ALA A 161 -1.08 -10.53 -24.73
CA ALA A 161 -0.62 -11.79 -24.20
C ALA A 161 -1.69 -12.35 -23.24
N CYS A 162 -2.30 -13.50 -23.53
CA CYS A 162 -3.15 -14.17 -22.54
C CYS A 162 -2.30 -14.84 -21.46
N GLY A 163 -2.91 -15.07 -20.30
CA GLY A 163 -2.36 -16.02 -19.35
C GLY A 163 -2.80 -17.46 -19.69
N PHE A 164 -2.18 -18.40 -19.02
CA PHE A 164 -2.64 -19.78 -19.07
C PHE A 164 -2.23 -20.55 -17.79
N MET A 165 -2.94 -21.66 -17.57
CA MET A 165 -2.63 -22.58 -16.48
C MET A 165 -2.33 -23.95 -17.05
N VAL A 166 -1.29 -24.60 -16.49
CA VAL A 166 -0.90 -25.97 -16.87
C VAL A 166 -0.41 -26.75 -15.66
N LYS A 167 -0.80 -28.02 -15.54
CA LYS A 167 -0.24 -28.93 -14.55
C LYS A 167 0.96 -29.67 -15.14
N VAL A 168 2.06 -29.64 -14.41
CA VAL A 168 3.27 -30.39 -14.74
C VAL A 168 3.73 -31.12 -13.49
N ASN A 169 3.79 -32.43 -13.56
CA ASN A 169 4.08 -33.32 -12.43
C ASN A 169 3.20 -33.02 -11.22
N LYS A 170 3.78 -32.50 -10.13
CA LYS A 170 3.07 -32.16 -8.88
C LYS A 170 2.61 -30.70 -8.82
N ALA A 171 3.21 -29.82 -9.62
CA ALA A 171 2.90 -28.40 -9.57
C ALA A 171 1.81 -27.97 -10.55
N VAL A 172 1.05 -26.96 -10.13
CA VAL A 172 0.16 -26.20 -11.01
C VAL A 172 0.81 -24.85 -11.31
N PHE A 173 1.15 -24.62 -12.57
CA PHE A 173 1.71 -23.37 -13.03
C PHE A 173 0.62 -22.45 -13.57
N ILE A 174 0.67 -21.18 -13.19
CA ILE A 174 -0.16 -20.09 -13.70
C ILE A 174 0.78 -19.05 -14.31
N PHE A 175 0.65 -18.80 -15.60
CA PHE A 175 1.48 -17.87 -16.35
C PHE A 175 0.75 -16.57 -16.63
N LEU A 176 1.39 -15.44 -16.36
CA LEU A 176 0.83 -14.09 -16.50
C LEU A 176 1.82 -13.18 -17.28
N PRO A 177 1.32 -12.17 -18.01
CA PRO A 177 2.16 -11.19 -18.70
C PRO A 177 3.07 -10.42 -17.73
N GLY A 178 4.28 -10.06 -18.21
CA GLY A 178 5.22 -9.23 -17.44
C GLY A 178 4.79 -7.76 -17.25
N VAL A 179 3.88 -7.25 -18.10
CA VAL A 179 3.41 -5.86 -18.01
C VAL A 179 2.56 -5.64 -16.74
N PRO A 180 2.99 -4.78 -15.78
CA PRO A 180 2.33 -4.69 -14.46
C PRO A 180 0.84 -4.33 -14.52
N ARG A 181 0.44 -3.48 -15.45
CA ARG A 181 -0.97 -3.09 -15.62
C ARG A 181 -1.83 -4.28 -16.09
N GLU A 182 -1.29 -5.12 -16.95
CA GLU A 182 -1.99 -6.30 -17.49
C GLU A 182 -2.12 -7.36 -16.40
N LEU A 183 -1.04 -7.66 -15.70
CA LEU A 183 -1.01 -8.57 -14.56
C LEU A 183 -2.04 -8.19 -13.51
N LYS A 184 -2.07 -6.93 -13.07
CA LYS A 184 -3.04 -6.44 -12.07
C LYS A 184 -4.49 -6.60 -12.55
N ALA A 185 -4.75 -6.26 -13.81
CA ALA A 185 -6.09 -6.41 -14.38
C ALA A 185 -6.53 -7.89 -14.45
N MET A 186 -5.63 -8.81 -14.79
CA MET A 186 -5.89 -10.24 -14.81
C MET A 186 -6.07 -10.80 -13.40
N TRP A 187 -5.26 -10.37 -12.44
CA TRP A 187 -5.37 -10.75 -11.03
C TRP A 187 -6.77 -10.45 -10.50
N GLU A 188 -7.22 -9.22 -10.64
CA GLU A 188 -8.54 -8.77 -10.19
C GLU A 188 -9.71 -9.42 -10.97
N ALA A 189 -9.51 -9.69 -12.26
CA ALA A 189 -10.57 -10.24 -13.09
C ALA A 189 -10.86 -11.73 -12.82
N SER A 190 -9.83 -12.54 -12.55
CA SER A 190 -10.01 -14.00 -12.44
C SER A 190 -8.90 -14.74 -11.68
N VAL A 191 -7.63 -14.30 -11.74
CA VAL A 191 -6.52 -15.09 -11.22
C VAL A 191 -6.58 -15.24 -9.71
N LYS A 192 -6.99 -14.20 -8.99
CA LYS A 192 -7.20 -14.24 -7.54
C LYS A 192 -8.17 -15.34 -7.13
N GLU A 193 -9.33 -15.44 -7.79
CA GLU A 193 -10.32 -16.48 -7.50
C GLU A 193 -9.79 -17.88 -7.87
N ILE A 194 -9.03 -18.01 -8.97
CA ILE A 194 -8.38 -19.26 -9.36
C ILE A 194 -7.43 -19.74 -8.25
N VAL A 195 -6.54 -18.87 -7.80
CA VAL A 195 -5.55 -19.22 -6.75
C VAL A 195 -6.24 -19.57 -5.44
N LEU A 196 -7.23 -18.76 -5.02
CA LEU A 196 -8.00 -19.06 -3.80
C LEU A 196 -8.70 -20.42 -3.88
N SER A 197 -9.32 -20.74 -5.03
CA SER A 197 -9.99 -22.03 -5.22
C SER A 197 -9.01 -23.20 -5.24
N LEU A 198 -7.80 -23.03 -5.81
CA LEU A 198 -6.74 -24.06 -5.80
C LEU A 198 -6.13 -24.26 -4.41
N SER A 199 -6.17 -23.24 -3.57
CA SER A 199 -5.59 -23.25 -2.22
C SER A 199 -6.61 -23.59 -1.12
N GLU A 200 -7.89 -23.71 -1.46
CA GLU A 200 -8.94 -24.03 -0.50
C GLU A 200 -8.65 -25.38 0.17
N ASP A 201 -8.65 -25.38 1.51
CA ASP A 201 -8.32 -26.54 2.38
C ASP A 201 -6.86 -27.05 2.29
N THR A 202 -5.99 -26.47 1.46
CA THR A 202 -4.63 -26.95 1.24
C THR A 202 -3.52 -26.00 1.69
N VAL A 203 -3.79 -24.70 1.74
CA VAL A 203 -2.84 -23.67 2.18
C VAL A 203 -3.27 -23.12 3.55
N PRO A 204 -2.34 -22.98 4.50
CA PRO A 204 -2.65 -22.38 5.80
C PRO A 204 -3.18 -20.95 5.61
N ARG A 205 -4.31 -20.64 6.23
CA ARG A 205 -4.83 -19.28 6.21
C ARG A 205 -4.05 -18.40 7.17
N THR A 206 -3.70 -17.22 6.67
CA THR A 206 -3.02 -16.20 7.46
C THR A 206 -3.97 -15.03 7.72
N HIS A 207 -4.19 -14.73 9.00
CA HIS A 207 -4.89 -13.51 9.42
C HIS A 207 -3.88 -12.42 9.68
N LEU A 208 -4.21 -11.19 9.29
CA LEU A 208 -3.30 -10.06 9.42
C LEU A 208 -4.04 -8.83 9.94
N PHE A 209 -3.54 -8.24 11.04
CA PHE A 209 -3.83 -6.86 11.39
C PHE A 209 -2.56 -6.02 11.24
N LYS A 210 -2.71 -4.84 10.65
CA LYS A 210 -1.66 -3.83 10.53
C LYS A 210 -2.05 -2.62 11.37
N LEU A 211 -1.15 -2.16 12.22
CA LEU A 211 -1.32 -0.91 12.97
C LEU A 211 -0.19 0.03 12.56
N PHE A 212 -0.56 1.26 12.24
CA PHE A 212 0.41 2.31 11.97
C PHE A 212 0.55 3.18 13.20
N LEU A 213 1.78 3.30 13.67
CA LEU A 213 2.16 4.01 14.88
C LEU A 213 3.07 5.18 14.54
N MET A 214 3.02 6.23 15.34
CA MET A 214 3.88 7.41 15.21
C MET A 214 4.47 7.79 16.57
N GLY A 215 5.77 8.10 16.59
CA GLY A 215 6.42 8.61 17.79
C GLY A 215 6.94 7.56 18.75
N ILE A 216 7.12 6.32 18.29
CA ILE A 216 7.76 5.24 19.05
C ILE A 216 8.80 4.55 18.16
N GLY A 217 9.94 4.19 18.74
CA GLY A 217 10.97 3.39 18.06
C GLY A 217 10.67 1.89 18.12
N GLU A 218 11.28 1.11 17.19
CA GLU A 218 11.13 -0.36 17.14
C GLU A 218 11.48 -1.03 18.48
N SER A 219 12.63 -0.66 19.06
CA SER A 219 13.10 -1.25 20.32
C SER A 219 12.15 -0.97 21.48
N ASP A 220 11.68 0.28 21.62
CA ASP A 220 10.77 0.68 22.68
C ASP A 220 9.41 0.02 22.55
N LEU A 221 8.94 -0.12 21.28
CA LEU A 221 7.71 -0.83 21.00
C LEU A 221 7.82 -2.28 21.43
N MET A 222 8.87 -2.98 21.00
CA MET A 222 9.05 -4.40 21.32
C MET A 222 9.23 -4.64 22.82
N GLU A 223 9.87 -3.73 23.56
CA GLU A 223 9.93 -3.80 25.02
C GLU A 223 8.54 -3.68 25.66
N LYS A 224 7.72 -2.73 25.20
CA LYS A 224 6.38 -2.49 25.75
C LYS A 224 5.42 -3.65 25.50
N ILE A 225 5.45 -4.24 24.28
CA ILE A 225 4.55 -5.35 23.92
C ILE A 225 5.10 -6.73 24.29
N GLY A 226 6.36 -6.82 24.68
CA GLY A 226 7.04 -8.10 24.99
C GLY A 226 6.43 -8.91 26.13
N SER A 227 5.59 -8.31 26.97
CA SER A 227 4.86 -8.99 28.05
C SER A 227 3.51 -9.59 27.60
N ILE A 228 3.06 -9.32 26.37
CA ILE A 228 1.80 -9.82 25.85
C ILE A 228 1.96 -11.31 25.52
N SER A 229 1.08 -12.13 26.08
CA SER A 229 1.05 -13.56 25.79
C SER A 229 0.48 -13.81 24.41
N LEU A 230 1.22 -14.53 23.56
CA LEU A 230 0.77 -14.85 22.21
C LEU A 230 0.25 -16.28 22.15
N PRO A 231 -0.98 -16.50 21.68
CA PRO A 231 -1.52 -17.82 21.37
C PRO A 231 -0.70 -18.57 20.31
N GLN A 232 -0.86 -19.89 20.24
CA GLN A 232 -0.18 -20.68 19.23
C GLN A 232 -0.53 -20.22 17.81
N GLY A 233 0.48 -20.01 16.99
CA GLY A 233 0.33 -19.57 15.61
C GLY A 233 0.19 -18.05 15.46
N VAL A 234 0.16 -17.28 16.55
CA VAL A 234 0.17 -15.80 16.49
C VAL A 234 1.58 -15.27 16.68
N THR A 235 1.97 -14.35 15.82
CA THR A 235 3.26 -13.65 15.89
C THR A 235 3.04 -12.16 15.73
N ILE A 236 3.94 -11.37 16.32
CA ILE A 236 3.99 -9.91 16.14
C ILE A 236 5.31 -9.58 15.45
N GLY A 237 5.25 -8.71 14.47
CA GLY A 237 6.40 -8.16 13.77
C GLY A 237 6.22 -6.67 13.52
N ASP A 238 7.30 -5.97 13.36
CA ASP A 238 7.30 -4.54 13.05
C ASP A 238 8.14 -4.23 11.81
N ARG A 239 7.93 -3.06 11.26
CA ARG A 239 8.70 -2.51 10.16
C ARG A 239 8.73 -1.00 10.22
N ALA A 240 9.92 -0.41 10.23
CA ALA A 240 10.07 1.02 10.09
C ALA A 240 9.65 1.47 8.66
N VAL A 241 8.66 2.34 8.61
CA VAL A 241 8.18 3.03 7.40
C VAL A 241 8.22 4.53 7.71
N TYR A 242 9.44 5.04 7.92
CA TYR A 242 9.65 6.41 8.42
C TYR A 242 8.72 7.43 7.74
N PRO A 243 8.07 8.31 8.51
CA PRO A 243 8.20 8.52 9.96
C PRO A 243 7.24 7.68 10.82
N LEU A 244 6.68 6.64 10.27
CA LEU A 244 5.78 5.69 10.94
C LEU A 244 6.49 4.39 11.28
N LEU A 245 5.88 3.66 12.18
CA LEU A 245 6.19 2.26 12.47
C LEU A 245 4.95 1.42 12.15
N GLU A 246 5.10 0.43 11.29
CA GLU A 246 4.05 -0.54 10.98
C GLU A 246 4.20 -1.76 11.90
N LEU A 247 3.23 -1.97 12.77
CA LEU A 247 3.12 -3.16 13.60
C LEU A 247 2.14 -4.15 12.95
N LYS A 248 2.54 -5.41 12.85
CA LYS A 248 1.75 -6.50 12.28
C LYS A 248 1.46 -7.54 13.34
N ILE A 249 0.21 -7.95 13.45
CA ILE A 249 -0.21 -9.12 14.21
C ILE A 249 -0.61 -10.17 13.17
N ILE A 250 0.13 -11.28 13.11
CA ILE A 250 0.01 -12.31 12.07
C ILE A 250 -0.42 -13.59 12.74
N GLY A 251 -1.54 -14.15 12.32
CA GLY A 251 -2.05 -15.43 12.77
C GLY A 251 -1.95 -16.48 11.67
N HIS A 252 -1.18 -17.53 11.90
CA HIS A 252 -1.10 -18.71 11.02
C HIS A 252 -2.01 -19.82 11.58
N ASN A 253 -3.13 -20.06 10.90
CA ASN A 253 -4.17 -20.99 11.39
C ASN A 253 -4.66 -20.68 12.81
N ALA A 254 -4.53 -19.46 13.26
CA ALA A 254 -5.01 -19.01 14.56
C ALA A 254 -6.53 -18.78 14.51
N ALA A 255 -7.20 -18.97 15.65
CA ALA A 255 -8.62 -18.67 15.77
C ALA A 255 -8.86 -17.14 15.73
N ASP A 256 -9.96 -16.71 15.12
CA ASP A 256 -10.31 -15.28 15.02
C ASP A 256 -10.39 -14.61 16.39
N ASN A 257 -10.91 -15.32 17.40
CA ASN A 257 -11.00 -14.78 18.76
C ASN A 257 -9.63 -14.56 19.39
N ASP A 258 -8.67 -15.44 19.16
CA ASP A 258 -7.28 -15.30 19.65
C ASP A 258 -6.62 -14.08 19.03
N MET A 259 -6.85 -13.85 17.74
CA MET A 259 -6.34 -12.69 17.02
C MET A 259 -6.94 -11.37 17.54
N LEU A 260 -8.25 -11.36 17.84
CA LEU A 260 -8.92 -10.17 18.37
C LEU A 260 -8.45 -9.87 19.81
N GLU A 261 -8.25 -10.88 20.65
CA GLU A 261 -7.73 -10.71 22.01
C GLU A 261 -6.33 -10.11 22.00
N VAL A 262 -5.42 -10.62 21.15
CA VAL A 262 -4.07 -10.05 20.98
C VAL A 262 -4.14 -8.62 20.45
N LEU A 263 -5.03 -8.34 19.49
CA LEU A 263 -5.22 -6.98 18.99
C LEU A 263 -5.66 -6.02 20.10
N GLU A 264 -6.60 -6.43 20.96
CA GLU A 264 -7.07 -5.61 22.07
C GLU A 264 -5.95 -5.33 23.09
N ASP A 265 -5.15 -6.35 23.42
CA ASP A 265 -4.04 -6.20 24.36
C ASP A 265 -2.92 -5.31 23.78
N VAL A 266 -2.60 -5.48 22.51
CA VAL A 266 -1.64 -4.60 21.81
C VAL A 266 -2.17 -3.17 21.78
N MET A 267 -3.45 -2.95 21.45
CA MET A 267 -4.04 -1.61 21.38
C MET A 267 -3.98 -0.87 22.73
N LYS A 268 -4.15 -1.54 23.87
CA LYS A 268 -4.01 -0.92 25.20
C LYS A 268 -2.61 -0.32 25.42
N VAL A 269 -1.58 -0.95 24.84
CA VAL A 269 -0.18 -0.52 24.97
C VAL A 269 0.17 0.57 23.97
N VAL A 270 -0.31 0.45 22.73
CA VAL A 270 0.10 1.34 21.63
C VAL A 270 -0.85 2.53 21.39
N GLU A 271 -1.95 2.64 22.14
CA GLU A 271 -2.94 3.73 22.00
C GLU A 271 -2.31 5.13 21.90
N PRO A 272 -1.30 5.50 22.72
CA PRO A 272 -0.67 6.83 22.63
C PRO A 272 0.05 7.11 21.31
N TYR A 273 0.41 6.06 20.57
CA TYR A 273 1.17 6.13 19.32
C TYR A 273 0.33 5.76 18.11
N TYR A 274 -0.88 5.24 18.32
CA TYR A 274 -1.74 4.70 17.27
C TYR A 274 -2.22 5.78 16.31
N VAL A 275 -2.05 5.56 15.02
CA VAL A 275 -2.51 6.45 13.94
C VAL A 275 -3.70 5.84 13.20
N SER A 276 -3.53 4.64 12.63
CA SER A 276 -4.57 3.99 11.84
C SER A 276 -4.38 2.48 11.80
N LYS A 277 -5.43 1.77 11.38
CA LYS A 277 -5.45 0.31 11.20
C LYS A 277 -5.53 -0.03 9.71
N ASP A 278 -4.88 -1.12 9.33
CA ASP A 278 -4.87 -1.78 8.02
C ASP A 278 -4.29 -0.94 6.88
N THR A 279 -4.53 0.35 6.83
CA THR A 279 -3.95 1.26 5.84
C THR A 279 -3.56 2.60 6.45
N PHE A 280 -2.50 3.19 5.93
CA PHE A 280 -2.12 4.57 6.22
C PHE A 280 -2.76 5.57 5.25
N ASP A 281 -3.72 5.19 4.48
CA ASP A 281 -4.49 6.10 3.65
C ASP A 281 -5.55 6.85 4.49
N LEU A 282 -5.12 7.97 5.09
CA LEU A 282 -5.97 8.79 5.96
C LEU A 282 -7.21 9.31 5.21
N ILE A 283 -7.09 9.58 3.92
CA ILE A 283 -8.22 10.07 3.11
C ILE A 283 -9.27 8.97 2.88
N SER A 284 -8.82 7.74 2.59
CA SER A 284 -9.74 6.61 2.47
C SER A 284 -10.46 6.33 3.78
N ASN A 285 -9.77 6.45 4.92
CA ASN A 285 -10.38 6.32 6.24
C ASN A 285 -11.45 7.41 6.48
N LEU A 286 -11.15 8.68 6.15
CA LEU A 286 -12.14 9.76 6.24
C LEU A 286 -13.36 9.51 5.32
N ARG A 287 -13.13 9.05 4.09
CA ARG A 287 -14.20 8.71 3.14
C ARG A 287 -15.08 7.56 3.63
N GLN A 288 -14.52 6.54 4.27
CA GLN A 288 -15.28 5.45 4.88
C GLN A 288 -16.22 5.97 5.97
N GLN A 289 -15.78 6.97 6.73
CA GLN A 289 -16.61 7.67 7.71
C GLN A 289 -17.53 8.75 7.10
N LYS A 290 -17.55 8.83 5.75
CA LYS A 290 -18.30 9.86 4.99
C LYS A 290 -17.91 11.28 5.39
N ILE A 291 -16.65 11.48 5.73
CA ILE A 291 -16.06 12.79 6.01
C ILE A 291 -15.39 13.29 4.73
N SER A 292 -15.75 14.48 4.29
CA SER A 292 -15.08 15.19 3.20
C SER A 292 -14.69 16.60 3.65
N ILE A 293 -13.60 17.10 3.10
CA ILE A 293 -13.06 18.44 3.35
C ILE A 293 -12.98 19.14 1.99
N GLY A 294 -13.42 20.38 1.93
CA GLY A 294 -13.24 21.21 0.74
C GLY A 294 -11.79 21.68 0.56
N PRO A 295 -11.52 22.48 -0.49
CA PRO A 295 -10.20 23.05 -0.72
C PRO A 295 -9.67 23.81 0.48
N VAL A 296 -8.36 23.67 0.75
CA VAL A 296 -7.68 24.21 1.93
C VAL A 296 -6.58 25.19 1.49
N ASN A 297 -6.52 26.34 2.14
CA ASN A 297 -5.34 27.19 2.10
C ASN A 297 -4.33 26.71 3.15
N ALA A 298 -3.07 26.63 2.80
CA ALA A 298 -2.03 26.20 3.73
C ALA A 298 -0.90 27.23 3.83
N ILE A 299 -0.45 27.48 5.07
CA ILE A 299 0.68 28.33 5.38
C ILE A 299 1.75 27.50 6.09
N ASP A 300 2.93 27.35 5.50
CA ASP A 300 4.06 26.63 6.07
C ASP A 300 5.20 27.58 6.39
N GLY A 301 5.30 28.00 7.63
CA GLY A 301 6.39 28.83 8.15
C GLY A 301 7.52 28.05 8.81
N VAL A 302 7.48 26.71 8.81
CA VAL A 302 8.41 25.84 9.55
C VAL A 302 9.10 24.83 8.65
N CYS A 303 8.36 24.08 7.87
CA CYS A 303 8.85 22.90 7.15
C CYS A 303 9.30 23.19 5.72
N ARG A 304 9.37 24.45 5.30
CA ARG A 304 9.83 24.88 3.97
C ARG A 304 9.05 24.21 2.81
N GLY A 305 7.74 24.11 2.94
CA GLY A 305 6.84 23.53 1.93
C GLY A 305 6.54 22.03 2.11
N TYR A 306 7.20 21.33 3.03
CA TYR A 306 6.89 19.91 3.28
C TYR A 306 5.48 19.69 3.81
N LEU A 307 4.94 20.64 4.61
CA LEU A 307 3.54 20.57 5.04
C LEU A 307 2.58 20.54 3.84
N LEU A 308 2.84 21.33 2.82
CA LEU A 308 2.04 21.39 1.60
C LEU A 308 2.07 20.06 0.84
N ILE A 309 3.27 19.48 0.71
CA ILE A 309 3.47 18.17 0.05
C ILE A 309 2.73 17.09 0.84
N SER A 310 2.85 17.08 2.16
CA SER A 310 2.18 16.10 3.03
C SER A 310 0.66 16.25 2.97
N LEU A 311 0.12 17.47 3.04
CA LEU A 311 -1.30 17.72 2.89
C LEU A 311 -1.81 17.26 1.50
N GLN A 312 -1.07 17.56 0.44
CA GLN A 312 -1.40 17.16 -0.92
C GLN A 312 -1.36 15.64 -1.11
N THR A 313 -0.34 14.99 -0.54
CA THR A 313 -0.15 13.53 -0.65
C THR A 313 -1.18 12.76 0.17
N LEU A 314 -1.51 13.23 1.38
CA LEU A 314 -2.37 12.52 2.31
C LEU A 314 -3.84 12.87 2.17
N PHE A 315 -4.17 14.09 1.75
CA PHE A 315 -5.55 14.57 1.64
C PHE A 315 -6.00 14.87 0.21
N ASN A 316 -5.20 14.53 -0.79
CA ASN A 316 -5.52 14.59 -2.24
C ASN A 316 -6.30 15.86 -2.66
N ASP A 317 -5.78 16.66 -3.59
CA ASP A 317 -6.45 17.81 -4.24
C ASP A 317 -7.00 18.93 -3.32
N PHE A 318 -6.79 18.87 -2.00
CA PHE A 318 -7.32 19.85 -1.07
C PHE A 318 -6.54 21.16 -1.00
N VAL A 319 -5.25 21.15 -1.33
CA VAL A 319 -4.40 22.34 -1.24
C VAL A 319 -4.47 23.10 -2.55
N THR A 320 -5.12 24.26 -2.53
CA THR A 320 -5.31 25.11 -3.72
C THR A 320 -4.50 26.40 -3.68
N CYS A 321 -4.05 26.80 -2.50
CA CYS A 321 -3.19 27.99 -2.33
C CYS A 321 -2.17 27.73 -1.23
N SER A 322 -0.93 28.16 -1.43
CA SER A 322 0.13 27.98 -0.45
C SER A 322 1.01 29.23 -0.33
N VAL A 323 1.39 29.55 0.89
CA VAL A 323 2.39 30.57 1.19
C VAL A 323 3.52 29.90 1.95
N ILE A 324 4.72 29.96 1.41
CA ILE A 324 5.94 29.49 2.06
C ILE A 324 6.71 30.72 2.51
N ASN A 325 6.94 30.84 3.81
CA ASN A 325 7.83 31.87 4.32
C ASN A 325 9.09 31.23 4.91
N THR A 326 10.23 31.56 4.34
CA THR A 326 11.52 30.99 4.72
C THR A 326 12.29 31.81 5.77
N ASP A 327 11.85 33.04 6.07
CA ASP A 327 12.62 33.99 6.92
C ASP A 327 11.73 34.72 7.93
N LEU A 328 11.21 33.97 8.92
CA LEU A 328 10.32 34.48 9.97
C LEU A 328 11.04 35.13 11.17
N HIS A 329 12.33 35.48 11.04
CA HIS A 329 12.99 36.40 11.98
C HIS A 329 12.63 37.86 11.70
N ASP A 330 11.99 38.15 10.57
CA ASP A 330 11.55 39.48 10.20
C ASP A 330 10.10 39.71 10.68
N PRO A 331 9.88 40.67 11.60
CA PRO A 331 8.52 41.02 12.04
C PRO A 331 7.64 41.57 10.90
N GLU A 332 8.20 42.06 9.81
CA GLU A 332 7.43 42.51 8.64
C GLU A 332 6.87 41.32 7.85
N ALA A 333 7.60 40.21 7.77
CA ALA A 333 7.12 39.01 7.13
C ALA A 333 5.89 38.39 7.82
N LEU A 334 5.72 38.62 9.13
CA LEU A 334 4.52 38.24 9.89
C LEU A 334 3.29 39.13 9.57
N LYS A 335 3.53 40.38 9.15
CA LYS A 335 2.45 41.26 8.67
C LYS A 335 1.95 40.83 7.29
N GLU A 336 2.87 40.44 6.40
CA GLU A 336 2.51 39.93 5.08
C GLU A 336 1.63 38.67 5.18
N THR A 337 1.85 37.78 6.17
CA THR A 337 0.99 36.61 6.36
C THR A 337 -0.44 36.96 6.79
N SER A 338 -0.65 38.05 7.54
CA SER A 338 -1.99 38.51 7.90
C SER A 338 -2.73 39.13 6.71
N GLU A 339 -2.02 39.89 5.86
CA GLU A 339 -2.57 40.46 4.63
C GLU A 339 -2.85 39.41 3.57
N VAL A 340 -2.01 38.36 3.46
CA VAL A 340 -2.25 37.20 2.58
C VAL A 340 -3.50 36.45 3.00
N ARG A 341 -3.78 36.33 4.31
CA ARG A 341 -4.96 35.65 4.83
C ARG A 341 -6.28 36.29 4.37
N GLU A 342 -6.31 37.60 4.23
CA GLU A 342 -7.51 38.34 3.76
C GLU A 342 -7.81 38.12 2.26
N HIS A 343 -6.83 37.62 1.49
CA HIS A 343 -6.95 37.42 0.04
C HIS A 343 -7.00 35.92 -0.36
N MET A 344 -7.07 35.01 0.61
CA MET A 344 -7.13 33.57 0.32
C MET A 344 -8.50 33.16 -0.26
N PRO A 345 -8.52 32.31 -1.31
CA PRO A 345 -9.75 32.02 -2.03
C PRO A 345 -10.74 31.13 -1.28
N HIS A 346 -10.31 30.48 -0.19
CA HIS A 346 -11.12 29.51 0.55
C HIS A 346 -11.21 29.85 2.03
N ASN A 347 -12.32 29.42 2.67
CA ASN A 347 -12.53 29.61 4.10
C ASN A 347 -11.76 28.62 4.97
N ASN A 348 -11.33 27.49 4.39
CA ASN A 348 -10.55 26.47 5.10
C ASN A 348 -9.08 26.88 5.16
N LEU A 349 -8.49 26.76 6.34
CA LEU A 349 -7.11 27.15 6.59
C LEU A 349 -6.38 26.11 7.42
N VAL A 350 -5.14 25.79 7.05
CA VAL A 350 -4.14 25.12 7.87
C VAL A 350 -2.89 25.99 7.91
N SER A 351 -2.38 26.28 9.11
CA SER A 351 -1.14 27.05 9.27
C SER A 351 -0.21 26.42 10.30
N LEU A 352 1.06 26.33 9.97
CA LEU A 352 2.13 25.90 10.87
C LEU A 352 3.16 27.02 10.97
N MET A 353 3.29 27.62 12.15
CA MET A 353 4.10 28.82 12.39
C MET A 353 4.95 28.66 13.65
N PRO A 354 6.13 29.28 13.73
CA PRO A 354 6.86 29.38 14.98
C PRO A 354 6.04 30.17 15.99
N LEU A 355 6.06 29.73 17.25
CA LEU A 355 5.40 30.44 18.32
C LEU A 355 6.19 31.68 18.72
N SER A 356 5.58 32.86 18.68
CA SER A 356 6.16 34.11 19.17
C SER A 356 5.78 34.38 20.62
N GLU A 357 6.59 35.18 21.35
CA GLU A 357 6.28 35.57 22.72
C GLU A 357 4.92 36.30 22.84
N LYS A 358 4.60 37.14 21.87
CA LYS A 358 3.31 37.82 21.82
C LYS A 358 2.17 36.79 21.72
N ARG A 359 2.32 35.83 20.81
CA ARG A 359 1.30 34.81 20.59
C ARG A 359 1.15 33.85 21.77
N ALA A 360 2.25 33.50 22.43
CA ALA A 360 2.23 32.68 23.63
C ALA A 360 1.40 33.34 24.77
N LYS A 361 1.55 34.67 24.94
CA LYS A 361 0.76 35.43 25.92
C LYS A 361 -0.75 35.46 25.59
N GLU A 362 -1.08 35.49 24.29
CA GLU A 362 -2.48 35.42 23.83
C GLU A 362 -3.09 34.04 24.06
N ILE A 363 -2.32 32.96 23.86
CA ILE A 363 -2.74 31.57 24.06
C ILE A 363 -2.92 31.28 25.58
N GLY A 364 -1.99 31.75 26.42
CA GLY A 364 -2.13 31.63 27.87
C GLY A 364 -0.99 30.88 28.55
N PRO A 365 -1.19 30.46 29.83
CA PRO A 365 -0.12 29.93 30.67
C PRO A 365 0.62 28.74 30.08
N VAL A 366 -0.07 27.80 29.51
CA VAL A 366 0.53 26.58 28.90
C VAL A 366 1.58 26.92 27.85
N ALA A 367 1.28 27.89 26.97
CA ALA A 367 2.21 28.34 25.94
C ALA A 367 3.40 29.10 26.53
N CYS A 368 3.18 29.89 27.57
CA CYS A 368 4.22 30.61 28.25
C CYS A 368 5.19 29.67 29.00
N ASP A 369 4.67 28.64 29.65
CA ASP A 369 5.47 27.64 30.35
C ASP A 369 6.32 26.82 29.36
N LEU A 370 5.74 26.42 28.23
CA LEU A 370 6.50 25.74 27.17
C LEU A 370 7.67 26.60 26.64
N MET A 371 7.47 27.91 26.47
CA MET A 371 8.54 28.82 25.98
C MET A 371 9.70 28.95 26.99
N GLN A 372 9.53 28.58 28.24
CA GLN A 372 10.58 28.55 29.26
C GLN A 372 11.31 27.20 29.34
N SER A 373 10.83 26.20 28.60
CA SER A 373 11.45 24.87 28.59
C SER A 373 12.83 24.90 27.96
N THR A 374 13.82 24.38 28.68
CA THR A 374 15.18 24.20 28.15
C THR A 374 15.35 22.85 27.42
N GLU A 375 14.46 21.91 27.66
CA GLU A 375 14.49 20.60 27.02
C GLU A 375 13.90 20.63 25.60
N PHE A 376 12.86 21.45 25.39
CA PHE A 376 12.17 21.58 24.10
C PHE A 376 12.11 23.05 23.68
N PRO A 377 13.26 23.66 23.26
CA PRO A 377 13.35 25.11 23.04
C PRO A 377 12.67 25.60 21.75
N TYR A 378 12.30 24.72 20.85
CA TYR A 378 11.69 25.08 19.58
C TYR A 378 10.21 24.75 19.58
N ILE A 379 9.35 25.76 19.54
CA ILE A 379 7.91 25.62 19.65
C ILE A 379 7.25 26.13 18.37
N PHE A 380 6.33 25.35 17.85
CA PHE A 380 5.52 25.64 16.68
C PHE A 380 4.04 25.60 17.03
N GLU A 381 3.27 26.46 16.41
CA GLU A 381 1.81 26.50 16.52
C GLU A 381 1.20 25.96 15.23
N LEU A 382 0.49 24.82 15.33
CA LEU A 382 -0.37 24.32 14.28
C LEU A 382 -1.79 24.83 14.54
N ASN A 383 -2.31 25.62 13.62
CA ASN A 383 -3.72 26.03 13.62
C ASN A 383 -4.40 25.45 12.39
N PHE A 384 -5.62 24.97 12.57
CA PHE A 384 -6.51 24.72 11.45
C PHE A 384 -7.95 25.09 11.76
N ASP A 385 -8.66 25.46 10.70
CA ASP A 385 -10.05 25.84 10.72
C ASP A 385 -10.69 25.35 9.42
N LEU A 386 -11.49 24.29 9.52
CA LEU A 386 -11.96 23.51 8.38
C LEU A 386 -13.48 23.37 8.40
N GLU A 387 -14.12 23.61 7.27
CA GLU A 387 -15.50 23.21 7.03
C GLU A 387 -15.50 21.77 6.52
N VAL A 388 -16.20 20.92 7.25
CA VAL A 388 -16.21 19.47 7.08
C VAL A 388 -17.64 19.02 6.80
N GLU A 389 -17.82 18.29 5.72
CA GLU A 389 -19.09 17.64 5.43
C GLU A 389 -19.07 16.19 5.92
N GLN A 390 -20.08 15.80 6.71
CA GLN A 390 -20.25 14.44 7.18
C GLN A 390 -21.73 14.02 7.11
N ASN A 391 -22.03 12.95 6.38
CA ASN A 391 -23.39 12.45 6.18
C ASN A 391 -24.39 13.52 5.65
N GLY A 392 -23.92 14.41 4.75
CA GLY A 392 -24.73 15.49 4.17
C GLY A 392 -24.99 16.67 5.13
N LYS A 393 -24.26 16.76 6.24
CA LYS A 393 -24.28 17.89 7.17
C LYS A 393 -22.91 18.54 7.19
N SER A 394 -22.89 19.87 7.05
CA SER A 394 -21.67 20.66 7.23
C SER A 394 -21.47 20.99 8.71
N ARG A 395 -20.23 20.90 9.17
CA ARG A 395 -19.78 21.36 10.48
C ARG A 395 -18.43 22.04 10.37
N ARG A 396 -18.12 22.93 11.30
CA ARG A 396 -16.83 23.60 11.35
C ARG A 396 -15.98 23.02 12.46
N VAL A 397 -14.75 22.64 12.13
CA VAL A 397 -13.78 22.05 13.07
C VAL A 397 -12.55 22.90 13.09
N SER A 398 -12.19 23.43 14.25
CA SER A 398 -10.95 24.17 14.43
C SER A 398 -10.20 23.69 15.67
N ALA A 399 -8.87 23.67 15.59
CA ALA A 399 -8.01 23.42 16.73
C ALA A 399 -6.67 24.11 16.61
N THR A 400 -6.05 24.34 17.76
CA THR A 400 -4.69 24.82 17.91
C THR A 400 -3.87 23.80 18.69
N TYR A 401 -2.77 23.38 18.11
CA TYR A 401 -1.78 22.53 18.77
C TYR A 401 -0.46 23.26 18.91
N LEU A 402 0.19 23.09 20.05
CA LEU A 402 1.57 23.49 20.25
C LEU A 402 2.45 22.26 20.13
N ILE A 403 3.42 22.32 19.26
CA ILE A 403 4.39 21.26 19.00
C ILE A 403 5.75 21.77 19.44
N SER A 404 6.32 21.13 20.45
CA SER A 404 7.64 21.50 21.00
C SER A 404 8.67 20.46 20.58
N SER A 405 9.82 20.90 20.10
CA SER A 405 10.89 20.04 19.58
C SER A 405 12.22 20.35 20.27
N LYS A 406 13.05 19.31 20.47
CA LYS A 406 14.44 19.44 20.92
C LYS A 406 15.32 20.06 19.83
N ASP A 407 15.01 19.78 18.56
CA ASP A 407 15.82 20.18 17.42
C ASP A 407 15.27 21.41 16.70
N ASN A 408 16.19 22.26 16.24
CA ASN A 408 15.84 23.38 15.35
C ASN A 408 15.57 22.91 13.92
N ILE A 409 14.33 22.62 13.63
CA ILE A 409 13.87 22.13 12.32
C ILE A 409 14.16 23.12 11.18
N ARG A 410 14.35 24.42 11.50
CA ARG A 410 14.50 25.51 10.53
C ARG A 410 15.92 25.69 9.98
N HIS A 411 16.95 25.41 10.76
CA HIS A 411 18.31 25.90 10.48
C HIS A 411 19.29 24.89 9.88
N ASN A 412 19.08 23.60 10.01
CA ASN A 412 20.05 22.62 9.54
C ASN A 412 19.67 21.98 8.21
N GLY A 413 20.47 22.21 7.17
CA GLY A 413 20.31 21.63 5.82
C GLY A 413 20.33 20.08 5.78
N THR A 414 20.70 19.44 6.87
CA THR A 414 20.80 17.99 7.04
C THR A 414 19.52 17.30 7.53
N TYR A 415 18.50 18.03 7.98
CA TYR A 415 17.32 17.43 8.64
C TYR A 415 16.05 17.47 7.78
N THR A 416 16.11 16.92 6.58
CA THR A 416 14.90 16.61 5.78
C THR A 416 13.95 15.73 6.60
N ARG A 417 14.48 14.76 7.35
CA ARG A 417 13.71 13.84 8.18
C ARG A 417 12.81 14.53 9.22
N ASN A 418 13.31 15.53 9.93
CA ASN A 418 12.50 16.21 10.95
C ASN A 418 11.38 17.05 10.35
N ARG A 419 11.56 17.59 9.15
CA ARG A 419 10.52 18.34 8.42
C ARG A 419 9.42 17.43 7.93
N ASP A 420 9.78 16.29 7.37
CA ASP A 420 8.83 15.24 6.95
C ASP A 420 8.03 14.77 8.16
N PHE A 421 8.70 14.53 9.29
CA PHE A 421 8.07 14.10 10.52
C PHE A 421 7.06 15.12 11.04
N VAL A 422 7.45 16.39 11.18
CA VAL A 422 6.55 17.45 11.68
C VAL A 422 5.39 17.67 10.71
N SER A 423 5.64 17.65 9.42
CA SER A 423 4.61 17.80 8.41
C SER A 423 3.57 16.70 8.48
N LEU A 424 4.02 15.45 8.62
CA LEU A 424 3.13 14.31 8.76
C LEU A 424 2.39 14.32 10.10
N LEU A 425 3.08 14.71 11.19
CA LEU A 425 2.45 14.90 12.50
C LEU A 425 1.29 15.90 12.41
N CYS A 426 1.47 17.02 11.73
CA CYS A 426 0.38 17.98 11.51
C CYS A 426 -0.82 17.32 10.81
N CYS A 427 -0.58 16.54 9.76
CA CYS A 427 -1.65 15.82 9.06
C CYS A 427 -2.35 14.79 9.97
N VAL A 428 -1.59 14.07 10.79
CA VAL A 428 -2.14 13.11 11.77
C VAL A 428 -2.97 13.82 12.84
N LEU A 429 -2.53 14.97 13.36
CA LEU A 429 -3.27 15.75 14.35
C LEU A 429 -4.60 16.28 13.78
N ILE A 430 -4.59 16.74 12.52
CA ILE A 430 -5.81 17.15 11.81
C ILE A 430 -6.74 15.94 11.67
N TYR A 431 -6.23 14.82 11.16
CA TYR A 431 -7.00 13.58 10.99
C TYR A 431 -7.63 13.11 12.31
N LYS A 432 -6.85 13.00 13.38
CA LYS A 432 -7.32 12.60 14.71
C LYS A 432 -8.41 13.52 15.24
N THR A 433 -8.27 14.83 15.01
CA THR A 433 -9.31 15.81 15.40
C THR A 433 -10.60 15.59 14.63
N LEU A 434 -10.50 15.35 13.31
CA LEU A 434 -11.68 15.09 12.47
C LEU A 434 -12.40 13.79 12.84
N MET A 435 -11.63 12.77 13.24
CA MET A 435 -12.13 11.47 13.71
C MET A 435 -12.61 11.50 15.17
N LYS A 436 -12.40 12.61 15.91
CA LYS A 436 -12.66 12.75 17.35
C LYS A 436 -11.86 11.75 18.20
N GLU A 437 -10.66 11.41 17.75
CA GLU A 437 -9.74 10.51 18.43
C GLU A 437 -8.69 11.27 19.25
N PRO A 438 -8.05 10.65 20.26
CA PRO A 438 -6.91 11.24 20.97
C PRO A 438 -5.78 11.59 20.02
N HIS A 439 -5.02 12.64 20.31
CA HIS A 439 -3.82 12.96 19.58
C HIS A 439 -2.67 12.00 19.94
N VAL A 440 -1.67 11.93 19.07
CA VAL A 440 -0.45 11.16 19.31
C VAL A 440 0.60 12.01 20.03
N ASP A 441 1.37 11.40 20.93
CA ASP A 441 2.51 12.02 21.59
C ASP A 441 3.81 11.44 21.02
N PRO A 442 4.46 12.13 20.09
CA PRO A 442 5.67 11.62 19.45
C PRO A 442 6.88 11.69 20.38
N PHE A 443 7.82 10.76 20.18
CA PHE A 443 8.98 10.46 21.00
C PHE A 443 9.86 11.66 21.41
N ASP A 444 10.20 12.57 20.50
CA ASP A 444 11.10 13.71 20.76
C ASP A 444 10.35 15.06 20.70
N MET A 445 9.04 15.05 20.83
CA MET A 445 8.22 16.24 20.77
C MET A 445 7.10 16.17 21.81
N LEU A 446 6.74 17.31 22.34
CA LEU A 446 5.56 17.46 23.17
C LEU A 446 4.44 18.06 22.30
N VAL A 447 3.26 17.49 22.37
CA VAL A 447 2.07 18.01 21.70
C VAL A 447 1.04 18.41 22.73
N SER A 448 0.64 19.66 22.72
CA SER A 448 -0.39 20.19 23.60
C SER A 448 -1.53 20.78 22.79
N ARG A 449 -2.73 20.25 22.97
CA ARG A 449 -3.92 20.83 22.38
C ARG A 449 -4.42 21.99 23.22
N VAL A 450 -4.44 23.18 22.65
CA VAL A 450 -4.78 24.42 23.38
C VAL A 450 -6.25 24.75 23.30
N ASN A 451 -6.83 24.62 22.12
CA ASN A 451 -8.26 24.83 21.90
C ASN A 451 -8.85 23.87 20.86
N HIS A 452 -10.14 23.71 20.89
CA HIS A 452 -10.90 22.93 19.93
C HIS A 452 -12.33 23.43 19.87
N TYR A 453 -12.84 23.54 18.65
CA TYR A 453 -14.21 23.87 18.35
C TYR A 453 -14.76 22.91 17.30
N ASP A 454 -15.91 22.31 17.56
CA ASP A 454 -16.63 21.40 16.67
C ASP A 454 -18.11 21.75 16.75
N ALA A 455 -18.63 22.48 15.75
CA ALA A 455 -19.99 23.00 15.70
C ALA A 455 -20.77 22.54 14.46
#